data_7c622f11f0e990931a2232f215241b86
#
_entry.id   7c622f11f0e990931a2232f215241b86
#
_cell.length_a   1.000
_cell.length_b   1.000
_cell.length_c   1.000
_cell.angle_alpha   90.00
_cell.angle_beta   90.00
_cell.angle_gamma   90.00
#
_symmetry.space_group_name_H-M   'P 1'
#
loop_
_entity.id
_entity.type
_entity.pdbx_description
1 polymer ?
#
loop_
_entity_poly.entity_id
_entity_poly.type
_entity_poly.pdbx_seq_one_letter_code
_entity_poly.pdbx_strand_id
1 'polypeptide(L)'
;MAPNQFMQGQQQKELPPSEPLKSQKRDNAFSISSSFWKTKKEKAPVKEESGTAKQTKSWDVTTTNCSANQNLSKVDWFKGLEPNFQQFLLYRHCRYFPMLINHPEKCSGDVYLLIVVKSIITQHDRREVIRRTWGQEKEVEGKRIRTLFLLGTASKEEERANHQKLLDYENHIYGDILQWDFLDSFFNLTLKEVHFLKWVDIYCDNIHFIFKGDDDVFVSPSNILEFLEDKKEGEDLFVGDVLYRARPIRKKENKYYIPSALYNKNIYPPYAGGGGFIMDGALAKKLHKASETLELYPIDDVFLGMCLEVLKVSPVGHEGFKTFGIVKNKNSKMNKEPCFYRSMLVVHKLLPPELLQMWDLVHSNLTCSRKLNVL
;
A
#
# COMPACT_ATOMS: atom_id res chain seq x y z
N MET A 1 -45.89 22.59 27.97
CA MET A 1 -46.19 21.67 29.11
C MET A 1 -45.19 20.53 29.02
N ALA A 2 -44.18 20.56 29.87
CA ALA A 2 -43.44 19.37 30.32
C ALA A 2 -44.25 18.78 31.52
N PRO A 3 -44.02 17.54 32.00
CA PRO A 3 -42.82 17.17 32.69
C PRO A 3 -42.34 15.71 32.49
N ASN A 4 -41.01 15.50 32.60
CA ASN A 4 -40.29 14.88 33.75
C ASN A 4 -40.43 13.38 34.05
N GLN A 5 -39.23 12.77 34.18
CA GLN A 5 -38.75 11.75 35.11
C GLN A 5 -38.98 10.27 34.73
N PHE A 6 -37.90 9.48 34.57
CA PHE A 6 -37.36 8.66 35.67
C PHE A 6 -35.93 8.16 35.40
N MET A 7 -35.01 8.55 36.26
CA MET A 7 -33.74 7.87 36.48
C MET A 7 -34.00 6.60 37.32
N GLN A 8 -33.36 5.49 36.97
CA GLN A 8 -32.98 4.47 37.96
C GLN A 8 -31.60 3.93 37.63
N GLY A 9 -30.69 4.13 38.57
CA GLY A 9 -29.34 3.64 38.57
C GLY A 9 -29.27 2.13 38.77
N GLN A 10 -28.32 1.50 38.14
CA GLN A 10 -27.85 0.18 38.51
C GLN A 10 -26.43 0.28 39.05
N GLN A 11 -26.29 -0.18 40.28
CA GLN A 11 -25.06 -0.26 41.07
C GLN A 11 -24.06 -1.22 40.44
N GLN A 12 -22.83 -0.76 40.30
CA GLN A 12 -21.66 -1.59 40.04
C GLN A 12 -21.34 -2.41 41.29
N LYS A 13 -21.28 -3.73 41.17
CA LYS A 13 -20.69 -4.62 42.16
C LYS A 13 -19.20 -4.68 41.97
N GLU A 14 -18.46 -4.20 42.93
CA GLU A 14 -17.01 -4.37 43.06
C GLU A 14 -16.69 -5.84 43.36
N LEU A 15 -15.71 -6.38 42.68
CA LEU A 15 -15.07 -7.66 42.98
C LEU A 15 -13.83 -7.43 43.86
N PRO A 16 -13.55 -8.31 44.82
CA PRO A 16 -12.45 -8.13 45.77
C PRO A 16 -11.08 -8.42 45.12
N PRO A 17 -9.98 -7.86 45.65
CA PRO A 17 -8.65 -7.98 45.10
C PRO A 17 -8.05 -9.38 45.34
N SER A 18 -7.45 -9.95 44.31
CA SER A 18 -6.69 -11.19 44.36
C SER A 18 -5.27 -10.97 44.87
N GLU A 19 -4.86 -11.77 45.86
CA GLU A 19 -3.51 -11.81 46.45
C GLU A 19 -2.42 -12.25 45.44
N PRO A 20 -1.14 -11.86 45.67
CA PRO A 20 -0.05 -12.19 44.77
C PRO A 20 0.50 -13.60 45.00
N LEU A 21 0.60 -14.36 43.91
CA LEU A 21 1.26 -15.66 43.90
C LEU A 21 2.78 -15.52 43.97
N LYS A 22 3.37 -16.21 44.97
CA LYS A 22 4.82 -16.30 45.22
C LYS A 22 5.55 -17.01 44.09
N SER A 23 6.67 -16.41 43.70
CA SER A 23 7.66 -16.97 42.81
C SER A 23 8.30 -18.25 43.36
N GLN A 24 8.28 -19.34 42.60
CA GLN A 24 9.22 -20.44 42.78
C GLN A 24 10.23 -20.43 41.63
N LYS A 25 11.48 -20.20 42.01
CA LYS A 25 12.67 -20.44 41.18
C LYS A 25 12.79 -21.94 40.90
N ARG A 26 13.01 -22.30 39.65
CA ARG A 26 13.64 -23.58 39.29
C ARG A 26 14.79 -23.26 38.33
N ASP A 27 15.98 -23.33 38.86
CA ASP A 27 17.23 -23.43 38.13
C ASP A 27 17.28 -24.82 37.47
N ASN A 28 17.51 -24.89 36.18
CA ASN A 28 18.10 -26.05 35.54
C ASN A 28 18.94 -25.57 34.36
N ALA A 29 20.22 -25.54 34.62
CA ALA A 29 21.27 -25.39 33.62
C ALA A 29 21.39 -26.69 32.83
N PHE A 30 21.31 -26.62 31.51
CA PHE A 30 21.86 -27.64 30.62
C PHE A 30 22.91 -26.99 29.75
N SER A 31 24.18 -27.25 30.12
CA SER A 31 25.33 -27.03 29.29
C SER A 31 25.47 -28.17 28.30
N ILE A 32 25.51 -27.90 27.01
CA ILE A 32 25.96 -28.86 26.00
C ILE A 32 27.26 -28.32 25.40
N SER A 33 28.32 -29.10 25.65
CA SER A 33 29.65 -28.86 25.19
C SER A 33 29.82 -28.99 23.68
N SER A 34 30.51 -28.01 23.10
CA SER A 34 31.06 -28.07 21.76
C SER A 34 32.33 -28.92 21.71
N SER A 35 32.35 -30.03 21.00
CA SER A 35 33.58 -30.53 20.43
C SER A 35 33.33 -31.52 19.30
N PHE A 36 34.29 -31.53 18.37
CA PHE A 36 34.48 -32.41 17.22
C PHE A 36 33.55 -32.18 15.98
N TRP A 37 34.19 -31.58 14.93
CA TRP A 37 34.85 -32.33 13.84
C TRP A 37 35.72 -31.37 13.00
N LYS A 38 37.05 -31.55 13.08
CA LYS A 38 37.98 -31.06 12.08
C LYS A 38 38.22 -32.16 11.07
N THR A 39 37.84 -31.94 9.84
CA THR A 39 38.34 -32.71 8.70
C THR A 39 39.03 -31.76 7.72
N LYS A 40 40.35 -31.93 7.58
CA LYS A 40 41.16 -31.36 6.51
C LYS A 40 40.60 -31.89 5.16
N LYS A 41 40.37 -31.01 4.20
CA LYS A 41 40.36 -31.36 2.78
C LYS A 41 41.31 -30.43 2.01
N GLU A 42 42.13 -31.09 1.23
CA GLU A 42 43.15 -30.52 0.35
C GLU A 42 42.55 -29.66 -0.76
N LYS A 43 43.27 -28.61 -1.11
CA LYS A 43 42.94 -27.68 -2.17
C LYS A 43 43.28 -28.25 -3.54
N ALA A 44 42.29 -28.38 -4.43
CA ALA A 44 42.52 -28.48 -5.85
C ALA A 44 42.50 -27.05 -6.46
N PRO A 45 43.27 -26.78 -7.53
CA PRO A 45 43.34 -25.41 -8.07
C PRO A 45 42.06 -25.05 -8.84
N VAL A 46 41.38 -24.00 -8.39
CA VAL A 46 40.23 -23.42 -9.08
C VAL A 46 40.76 -22.49 -10.18
N LYS A 47 40.38 -22.77 -11.42
CA LYS A 47 40.52 -21.83 -12.52
C LYS A 47 39.68 -20.60 -12.23
N GLU A 48 40.29 -19.43 -12.26
CA GLU A 48 39.60 -18.13 -12.24
C GLU A 48 38.79 -17.97 -13.54
N GLU A 49 37.49 -18.19 -13.46
CA GLU A 49 36.56 -17.60 -14.42
C GLU A 49 36.27 -16.16 -13.96
N SER A 50 36.67 -15.20 -14.74
CA SER A 50 36.36 -13.78 -14.58
C SER A 50 34.86 -13.52 -14.85
N GLY A 51 34.04 -13.89 -13.89
CA GLY A 51 32.64 -13.46 -13.83
C GLY A 51 32.60 -12.09 -13.17
N THR A 52 32.25 -11.06 -13.93
CA THR A 52 31.83 -9.77 -13.37
C THR A 52 30.70 -10.02 -12.36
N ALA A 53 31.02 -9.97 -11.07
CA ALA A 53 30.03 -10.07 -10.02
C ALA A 53 29.00 -8.93 -10.21
N LYS A 54 27.77 -9.28 -10.60
CA LYS A 54 26.63 -8.33 -10.55
C LYS A 54 26.57 -7.81 -9.13
N GLN A 55 26.88 -6.54 -8.94
CA GLN A 55 26.69 -5.86 -7.68
C GLN A 55 25.21 -6.01 -7.29
N THR A 56 24.93 -6.81 -6.28
CA THR A 56 23.55 -6.99 -5.78
C THR A 56 23.06 -5.65 -5.23
N LYS A 57 22.16 -5.00 -5.94
CA LYS A 57 21.51 -3.79 -5.46
C LYS A 57 20.76 -4.12 -4.16
N SER A 58 20.89 -3.28 -3.16
CA SER A 58 20.18 -3.41 -1.88
C SER A 58 19.65 -2.04 -1.45
N TRP A 59 18.67 -2.04 -0.54
CA TRP A 59 18.21 -0.79 0.07
C TRP A 59 19.36 -0.16 0.86
N ASP A 60 19.82 0.99 0.42
CA ASP A 60 21.05 1.64 0.87
C ASP A 60 20.84 2.76 1.91
N VAL A 61 19.56 3.10 2.19
CA VAL A 61 19.22 4.16 3.15
C VAL A 61 19.15 3.57 4.55
N THR A 62 20.14 3.91 5.39
CA THR A 62 20.27 3.41 6.77
C THR A 62 19.87 4.44 7.82
N THR A 63 19.88 5.73 7.48
CA THR A 63 19.51 6.83 8.38
C THR A 63 18.76 7.90 7.63
N THR A 64 17.88 8.61 8.35
CA THR A 64 17.17 9.76 7.80
C THR A 64 17.91 11.04 8.18
N ASN A 65 18.82 11.48 7.33
CA ASN A 65 19.50 12.76 7.48
C ASN A 65 18.76 13.86 6.71
N CYS A 66 17.54 14.17 7.13
CA CYS A 66 16.75 15.18 6.47
C CYS A 66 16.31 16.27 7.43
N SER A 67 16.81 17.49 7.23
CA SER A 67 16.46 18.67 8.00
C SER A 67 15.49 19.55 7.22
N ALA A 68 14.66 20.31 7.94
CA ALA A 68 13.73 21.24 7.34
C ALA A 68 14.41 22.30 6.46
N ASN A 69 13.83 22.60 5.30
CA ASN A 69 14.30 23.66 4.43
C ASN A 69 13.95 25.05 5.02
N GLN A 70 14.83 25.58 5.87
CA GLN A 70 14.63 26.83 6.58
C GLN A 70 14.51 28.06 5.65
N ASN A 71 14.94 27.98 4.39
CA ASN A 71 14.84 29.09 3.45
C ASN A 71 13.39 29.42 3.10
N LEU A 72 12.49 28.41 3.14
CA LEU A 72 11.07 28.61 2.87
C LEU A 72 10.38 29.46 3.94
N SER A 73 10.79 29.39 5.20
CA SER A 73 10.19 30.17 6.30
C SER A 73 10.36 31.68 6.15
N LYS A 74 11.27 32.11 5.28
CA LYS A 74 11.55 33.53 4.98
C LYS A 74 10.62 34.12 3.89
N VAL A 75 9.85 33.27 3.21
CA VAL A 75 9.04 33.65 2.05
C VAL A 75 7.59 33.90 2.49
N ASP A 76 7.02 35.05 2.08
CA ASP A 76 5.71 35.48 2.58
C ASP A 76 4.55 34.57 2.13
N TRP A 77 4.57 34.07 0.88
CA TRP A 77 3.55 33.12 0.44
C TRP A 77 3.54 31.82 1.26
N PHE A 78 4.70 31.38 1.76
CA PHE A 78 4.81 30.18 2.60
C PHE A 78 4.16 30.39 3.97
N LYS A 79 4.34 31.57 4.59
CA LYS A 79 3.72 31.90 5.89
C LYS A 79 2.19 31.90 5.83
N GLY A 80 1.61 32.19 4.67
CA GLY A 80 0.16 32.22 4.44
C GLY A 80 -0.46 30.83 4.18
N LEU A 81 0.33 29.74 4.14
CA LEU A 81 -0.17 28.40 3.94
C LEU A 81 -0.68 27.77 5.23
N GLU A 82 -1.59 26.81 5.10
CA GLU A 82 -2.04 25.95 6.19
C GLU A 82 -0.86 25.14 6.77
N PRO A 83 -0.82 24.87 8.09
CA PRO A 83 0.30 24.21 8.77
C PRO A 83 0.74 22.89 8.12
N ASN A 84 -0.22 22.09 7.65
CA ASN A 84 0.09 20.80 6.99
C ASN A 84 0.88 21.00 5.69
N PHE A 85 0.58 22.04 4.89
CA PHE A 85 1.34 22.36 3.68
C PHE A 85 2.69 22.94 4.00
N GLN A 86 2.78 23.77 5.07
CA GLN A 86 4.07 24.25 5.54
C GLN A 86 4.99 23.08 5.94
N GLN A 87 4.48 22.15 6.75
CA GLN A 87 5.19 20.94 7.15
C GLN A 87 5.62 20.11 5.94
N PHE A 88 4.70 19.84 5.01
CA PHE A 88 5.00 19.11 3.78
C PHE A 88 6.12 19.78 2.98
N LEU A 89 6.06 21.08 2.75
CA LEU A 89 7.04 21.81 1.95
C LEU A 89 8.42 21.90 2.61
N LEU A 90 8.48 22.03 3.95
CA LEU A 90 9.75 22.03 4.69
C LEU A 90 10.53 20.73 4.49
N TYR A 91 9.85 19.60 4.34
CA TYR A 91 10.47 18.27 4.22
C TYR A 91 10.25 17.61 2.84
N ARG A 92 9.74 18.34 1.87
CA ARG A 92 9.43 17.84 0.52
C ARG A 92 10.60 17.19 -0.21
N HIS A 93 11.82 17.60 0.10
CA HIS A 93 13.06 17.07 -0.47
C HIS A 93 13.51 15.76 0.18
N CYS A 94 12.95 15.38 1.34
CA CYS A 94 13.23 14.12 2.03
C CYS A 94 12.53 12.97 1.31
N ARG A 95 13.27 12.20 0.53
CA ARG A 95 12.64 11.22 -0.37
C ARG A 95 12.66 9.81 0.14
N TYR A 96 13.78 9.39 0.75
CA TYR A 96 13.98 8.00 1.12
C TYR A 96 14.30 7.86 2.59
N PHE A 97 13.74 6.82 3.19
CA PHE A 97 13.82 6.53 4.60
C PHE A 97 14.33 5.10 4.82
N PRO A 98 14.91 4.80 6.00
CA PRO A 98 15.34 3.45 6.34
C PRO A 98 14.19 2.45 6.20
N MET A 99 14.52 1.25 5.77
CA MET A 99 13.59 0.14 5.67
C MET A 99 13.60 -0.64 6.98
N LEU A 100 12.43 -0.81 7.62
CA LEU A 100 12.25 -1.50 8.89
C LEU A 100 11.92 -2.99 8.69
N ILE A 101 11.05 -3.29 7.70
CA ILE A 101 10.65 -4.65 7.33
C ILE A 101 10.76 -4.79 5.82
N ASN A 102 11.41 -5.87 5.37
CA ASN A 102 11.67 -6.14 3.95
C ASN A 102 11.43 -7.61 3.60
N HIS A 103 10.85 -7.85 2.43
CA HIS A 103 10.57 -9.18 1.88
C HIS A 103 10.97 -9.29 0.41
N PRO A 104 12.28 -9.20 0.07
CA PRO A 104 12.74 -9.29 -1.33
C PRO A 104 12.40 -10.64 -1.98
N GLU A 105 12.23 -11.69 -1.19
CA GLU A 105 11.83 -13.03 -1.67
C GLU A 105 10.45 -13.05 -2.33
N LYS A 106 9.59 -12.06 -2.07
CA LYS A 106 8.29 -11.90 -2.75
C LYS A 106 8.43 -11.62 -4.24
N CYS A 107 9.58 -11.09 -4.65
CA CYS A 107 9.94 -10.86 -6.06
C CYS A 107 10.85 -11.95 -6.63
N SER A 108 11.16 -13.02 -5.87
CA SER A 108 12.03 -14.07 -6.38
C SER A 108 11.31 -14.98 -7.37
N GLY A 109 12.01 -15.32 -8.44
CA GLY A 109 11.47 -16.11 -9.54
C GLY A 109 10.53 -15.32 -10.45
N ASP A 110 9.68 -16.03 -11.18
CA ASP A 110 8.72 -15.47 -12.11
C ASP A 110 7.42 -15.12 -11.38
N VAL A 111 7.10 -13.83 -11.24
CA VAL A 111 5.89 -13.33 -10.59
C VAL A 111 4.99 -12.68 -11.63
N TYR A 112 3.88 -13.35 -11.96
CA TYR A 112 2.95 -12.85 -12.97
C TYR A 112 2.18 -11.62 -12.48
N LEU A 113 1.66 -11.67 -11.25
CA LEU A 113 0.93 -10.56 -10.65
C LEU A 113 1.40 -10.29 -9.21
N LEU A 114 1.95 -9.10 -8.98
CA LEU A 114 2.21 -8.60 -7.65
C LEU A 114 1.05 -7.71 -7.19
N ILE A 115 0.33 -8.14 -6.19
CA ILE A 115 -0.72 -7.37 -5.52
C ILE A 115 -0.07 -6.51 -4.43
N VAL A 116 -0.26 -5.20 -4.50
CA VAL A 116 0.36 -4.23 -3.59
C VAL A 116 -0.71 -3.37 -2.95
N VAL A 117 -0.77 -3.38 -1.63
CA VAL A 117 -1.84 -2.74 -0.86
C VAL A 117 -1.29 -1.62 0.00
N LYS A 118 -1.77 -0.39 -0.19
CA LYS A 118 -1.48 0.71 0.72
C LYS A 118 -2.29 0.54 2.00
N SER A 119 -1.62 0.35 3.14
CA SER A 119 -2.25 0.22 4.44
C SER A 119 -1.53 1.08 5.47
N ILE A 120 -2.05 1.18 6.68
CA ILE A 120 -1.40 1.82 7.81
C ILE A 120 -1.26 0.84 8.97
N ILE A 121 -0.34 1.11 9.87
CA ILE A 121 0.06 0.17 10.93
C ILE A 121 -1.13 -0.30 11.80
N THR A 122 -2.14 0.54 12.01
CA THR A 122 -3.31 0.25 12.84
C THR A 122 -4.41 -0.56 12.13
N GLN A 123 -4.33 -0.77 10.83
CA GLN A 123 -5.39 -1.42 10.02
C GLN A 123 -5.17 -2.94 9.87
N HIS A 124 -4.92 -3.63 11.00
CA HIS A 124 -4.73 -5.09 11.03
C HIS A 124 -5.93 -5.86 10.47
N ASP A 125 -7.14 -5.43 10.85
CA ASP A 125 -8.40 -6.03 10.41
C ASP A 125 -8.59 -5.97 8.90
N ARG A 126 -8.21 -4.87 8.26
CA ARG A 126 -8.27 -4.73 6.81
C ARG A 126 -7.29 -5.67 6.11
N ARG A 127 -6.04 -5.72 6.56
CA ARG A 127 -5.03 -6.64 6.01
C ARG A 127 -5.44 -8.10 6.18
N GLU A 128 -5.99 -8.46 7.34
CA GLU A 128 -6.47 -9.82 7.61
C GLU A 128 -7.60 -10.23 6.65
N VAL A 129 -8.57 -9.34 6.43
CA VAL A 129 -9.68 -9.62 5.49
C VAL A 129 -9.15 -9.75 4.06
N ILE A 130 -8.19 -8.92 3.66
CA ILE A 130 -7.58 -9.01 2.32
C ILE A 130 -6.86 -10.36 2.15
N ARG A 131 -6.07 -10.80 3.12
CA ARG A 131 -5.40 -12.12 3.09
C ARG A 131 -6.38 -13.28 2.99
N ARG A 132 -7.56 -13.15 3.60
CA ARG A 132 -8.63 -14.16 3.55
C ARG A 132 -9.44 -14.13 2.27
N THR A 133 -9.36 -13.08 1.49
CA THR A 133 -10.16 -12.84 0.28
C THR A 133 -9.25 -12.71 -0.95
N TRP A 134 -9.21 -11.56 -1.54
CA TRP A 134 -8.54 -11.32 -2.82
C TRP A 134 -7.01 -11.22 -2.74
N GLY A 135 -6.45 -11.01 -1.57
CA GLY A 135 -4.99 -10.96 -1.36
C GLY A 135 -4.33 -12.33 -1.13
N GLN A 136 -5.03 -13.46 -1.32
CA GLN A 136 -4.45 -14.77 -1.18
C GLN A 136 -3.35 -15.02 -2.22
N GLU A 137 -2.16 -15.37 -1.75
CA GLU A 137 -1.08 -15.83 -2.62
C GLU A 137 -1.40 -17.22 -3.17
N LYS A 138 -1.26 -17.37 -4.47
CA LYS A 138 -1.55 -18.63 -5.16
C LYS A 138 -0.86 -18.68 -6.53
N GLU A 139 -0.90 -19.84 -7.13
CA GLU A 139 -0.56 -20.05 -8.53
C GLU A 139 -1.81 -20.52 -9.27
N VAL A 140 -2.15 -19.87 -10.36
CA VAL A 140 -3.31 -20.17 -11.20
C VAL A 140 -2.79 -20.34 -12.62
N GLU A 141 -2.89 -21.56 -13.16
CA GLU A 141 -2.45 -21.89 -14.54
C GLU A 141 -0.99 -21.44 -14.82
N GLY A 142 -0.09 -21.69 -13.87
CA GLY A 142 1.32 -21.28 -13.94
C GLY A 142 1.57 -19.78 -13.68
N LYS A 143 0.52 -18.98 -13.48
CA LYS A 143 0.61 -17.56 -13.15
C LYS A 143 0.72 -17.38 -11.64
N ARG A 144 1.91 -17.01 -11.16
CA ARG A 144 2.17 -16.83 -9.73
C ARG A 144 1.71 -15.45 -9.26
N ILE A 145 0.88 -15.44 -8.20
CA ILE A 145 0.38 -14.22 -7.54
C ILE A 145 1.06 -14.07 -6.17
N ARG A 146 1.59 -12.87 -5.89
CA ARG A 146 2.16 -12.49 -4.60
C ARG A 146 1.50 -11.24 -4.07
N THR A 147 1.50 -11.07 -2.73
CA THR A 147 0.85 -9.94 -2.06
C THR A 147 1.80 -9.26 -1.09
N LEU A 148 1.79 -7.94 -1.08
CA LEU A 148 2.56 -7.08 -0.18
C LEU A 148 1.71 -5.93 0.34
N PHE A 149 1.91 -5.59 1.61
CA PHE A 149 1.33 -4.42 2.26
C PHE A 149 2.39 -3.35 2.49
N LEU A 150 2.13 -2.13 2.04
CA LEU A 150 3.04 -0.99 2.20
C LEU A 150 2.65 -0.16 3.41
N LEU A 151 3.57 0.00 4.37
CA LEU A 151 3.35 0.71 5.61
C LEU A 151 4.47 1.74 5.91
N GLY A 152 4.10 2.79 6.61
CA GLY A 152 5.00 3.65 7.37
C GLY A 152 4.92 3.32 8.86
N THR A 153 5.24 4.29 9.72
CA THR A 153 5.18 4.18 11.17
C THR A 153 3.95 4.89 11.73
N ALA A 154 3.58 4.58 12.99
CA ALA A 154 2.45 5.22 13.65
C ALA A 154 2.66 6.72 13.84
N SER A 155 1.56 7.49 13.75
CA SER A 155 1.57 8.93 13.88
C SER A 155 1.72 9.42 15.33
N LYS A 156 1.32 8.62 16.29
CA LYS A 156 1.43 8.95 17.70
C LYS A 156 2.64 8.23 18.31
N GLU A 157 3.59 9.00 18.78
CA GLU A 157 4.84 8.50 19.36
C GLU A 157 4.58 7.56 20.55
N GLU A 158 3.61 7.92 21.40
CA GLU A 158 3.24 7.15 22.58
C GLU A 158 2.72 5.74 22.26
N GLU A 159 2.07 5.57 21.12
CA GLU A 159 1.50 4.28 20.67
C GLU A 159 2.47 3.52 19.74
N ARG A 160 3.51 4.20 19.25
CA ARG A 160 4.42 3.69 18.20
C ARG A 160 5.04 2.34 18.56
N ALA A 161 5.58 2.22 19.78
CA ALA A 161 6.25 1.00 20.22
C ALA A 161 5.29 -0.20 20.31
N ASN A 162 4.05 0.02 20.76
CA ASN A 162 3.05 -1.03 20.87
C ASN A 162 2.54 -1.49 19.49
N HIS A 163 2.25 -0.54 18.61
CA HIS A 163 1.85 -0.88 17.25
C HIS A 163 2.96 -1.58 16.48
N GLN A 164 4.22 -1.20 16.70
CA GLN A 164 5.35 -1.87 16.06
C GLN A 164 5.47 -3.33 16.51
N LYS A 165 5.35 -3.62 17.80
CA LYS A 165 5.38 -5.00 18.31
C LYS A 165 4.25 -5.87 17.73
N LEU A 166 3.05 -5.31 17.60
CA LEU A 166 1.92 -6.00 16.96
C LEU A 166 2.21 -6.27 15.49
N LEU A 167 2.77 -5.30 14.78
CA LEU A 167 3.14 -5.43 13.38
C LEU A 167 4.26 -6.46 13.19
N ASP A 168 5.28 -6.46 14.05
CA ASP A 168 6.39 -7.42 14.00
C ASP A 168 5.86 -8.86 14.17
N TYR A 169 4.88 -9.06 15.06
CA TYR A 169 4.20 -10.34 15.23
C TYR A 169 3.38 -10.72 14.00
N GLU A 170 2.61 -9.79 13.44
CA GLU A 170 1.86 -9.97 12.18
C GLU A 170 2.82 -10.35 11.04
N ASN A 171 3.93 -9.64 10.92
CA ASN A 171 4.94 -9.92 9.91
C ASN A 171 5.61 -11.30 10.08
N HIS A 172 5.85 -11.73 11.32
CA HIS A 172 6.38 -13.06 11.60
C HIS A 172 5.43 -14.18 11.13
N ILE A 173 4.12 -13.96 11.19
CA ILE A 173 3.12 -14.93 10.74
C ILE A 173 3.00 -14.96 9.22
N TYR A 174 2.93 -13.79 8.57
CA TYR A 174 2.53 -13.68 7.17
C TYR A 174 3.67 -13.37 6.20
N GLY A 175 4.72 -12.68 6.63
CA GLY A 175 5.88 -12.34 5.80
C GLY A 175 5.52 -11.56 4.54
N ASP A 176 4.61 -10.59 4.63
CA ASP A 176 4.06 -9.86 3.49
C ASP A 176 4.03 -8.34 3.67
N ILE A 177 4.82 -7.82 4.62
CA ILE A 177 4.85 -6.40 4.96
C ILE A 177 6.14 -5.75 4.46
N LEU A 178 6.02 -4.63 3.77
CA LEU A 178 7.10 -3.70 3.54
C LEU A 178 6.88 -2.45 4.39
N GLN A 179 7.84 -2.14 5.29
CA GLN A 179 7.72 -1.00 6.17
C GLN A 179 8.96 -0.12 6.10
N TRP A 180 8.74 1.20 6.04
CA TRP A 180 9.79 2.23 6.09
C TRP A 180 9.59 3.18 7.27
N ASP A 181 10.69 3.76 7.76
CA ASP A 181 10.70 4.66 8.91
C ASP A 181 10.29 6.09 8.56
N PHE A 182 9.10 6.25 7.98
CA PHE A 182 8.45 7.54 7.82
C PHE A 182 7.05 7.53 8.43
N LEU A 183 6.59 8.70 8.88
CA LEU A 183 5.26 8.85 9.47
C LEU A 183 4.16 8.59 8.43
N ASP A 184 3.28 7.64 8.71
CA ASP A 184 2.14 7.33 7.85
C ASP A 184 1.06 8.40 7.99
N SER A 185 0.89 9.22 6.98
CA SER A 185 -0.09 10.30 6.92
C SER A 185 -0.57 10.53 5.49
N PHE A 186 -1.67 11.25 5.35
CA PHE A 186 -2.21 11.61 4.04
C PHE A 186 -1.19 12.37 3.15
N PHE A 187 -0.39 13.27 3.73
CA PHE A 187 0.63 14.02 3.02
C PHE A 187 1.87 13.20 2.65
N ASN A 188 2.05 12.05 3.29
CA ASN A 188 3.17 11.14 3.06
C ASN A 188 2.81 9.92 2.19
N LEU A 189 1.61 9.88 1.58
CA LEU A 189 1.22 8.81 0.66
C LEU A 189 2.18 8.74 -0.54
N THR A 190 2.65 9.88 -1.04
CA THR A 190 3.63 9.92 -2.13
C THR A 190 4.99 9.34 -1.70
N LEU A 191 5.38 9.46 -0.43
CA LEU A 191 6.57 8.76 0.07
C LEU A 191 6.39 7.24 -0.06
N LYS A 192 5.23 6.72 0.33
CA LYS A 192 4.90 5.30 0.17
C LYS A 192 5.03 4.85 -1.29
N GLU A 193 4.60 5.71 -2.21
CA GLU A 193 4.70 5.48 -3.65
C GLU A 193 6.15 5.40 -4.14
N VAL A 194 6.96 6.42 -3.87
CA VAL A 194 8.36 6.46 -4.35
C VAL A 194 9.23 5.39 -3.70
N HIS A 195 8.96 5.04 -2.44
CA HIS A 195 9.64 3.93 -1.77
C HIS A 195 9.33 2.59 -2.44
N PHE A 196 8.07 2.34 -2.75
CA PHE A 196 7.66 1.12 -3.45
C PHE A 196 8.28 1.04 -4.84
N LEU A 197 8.25 2.11 -5.63
CA LEU A 197 8.85 2.14 -6.97
C LEU A 197 10.39 1.88 -6.91
N LYS A 198 11.11 2.48 -5.94
CA LYS A 198 12.53 2.19 -5.70
C LYS A 198 12.74 0.73 -5.30
N TRP A 199 11.87 0.19 -4.44
CA TRP A 199 11.95 -1.19 -4.00
C TRP A 199 11.79 -2.18 -5.16
N VAL A 200 10.83 -1.93 -6.06
CA VAL A 200 10.66 -2.73 -7.29
C VAL A 200 11.91 -2.67 -8.18
N ASP A 201 12.50 -1.48 -8.36
CA ASP A 201 13.71 -1.32 -9.19
C ASP A 201 14.94 -2.03 -8.60
N ILE A 202 14.98 -2.22 -7.29
CA ILE A 202 16.06 -2.91 -6.59
C ILE A 202 15.87 -4.43 -6.59
N TYR A 203 14.68 -4.92 -6.24
CA TYR A 203 14.47 -6.33 -5.86
C TYR A 203 13.67 -7.14 -6.87
N CYS A 204 12.98 -6.50 -7.84
CA CYS A 204 12.00 -7.17 -8.69
C CYS A 204 12.45 -7.15 -10.15
N ASP A 205 13.21 -8.15 -10.56
CA ASP A 205 13.67 -8.26 -11.95
C ASP A 205 12.62 -8.85 -12.88
N ASN A 206 11.81 -9.81 -12.42
CA ASN A 206 10.89 -10.61 -13.22
C ASN A 206 9.44 -10.50 -12.70
N ILE A 207 8.91 -9.29 -12.65
CA ILE A 207 7.48 -9.05 -12.41
C ILE A 207 6.84 -8.65 -13.73
N HIS A 208 5.77 -9.37 -14.12
CA HIS A 208 5.02 -9.05 -15.32
C HIS A 208 4.09 -7.87 -15.08
N PHE A 209 3.21 -7.99 -14.09
CA PHE A 209 2.22 -6.96 -13.78
C PHE A 209 2.14 -6.68 -12.29
N ILE A 210 1.77 -5.45 -11.96
CA ILE A 210 1.55 -4.98 -10.60
C ILE A 210 0.14 -4.43 -10.51
N PHE A 211 -0.68 -4.98 -9.63
CA PHE A 211 -1.89 -4.31 -9.15
C PHE A 211 -1.54 -3.53 -7.88
N LYS A 212 -1.90 -2.27 -7.80
CA LYS A 212 -1.71 -1.45 -6.60
C LYS A 212 -2.99 -0.72 -6.23
N GLY A 213 -3.38 -0.79 -4.95
CA GLY A 213 -4.62 -0.17 -4.47
C GLY A 213 -4.65 0.11 -2.98
N ASP A 214 -5.78 0.64 -2.51
CA ASP A 214 -6.06 0.92 -1.10
C ASP A 214 -6.51 -0.36 -0.36
N ASP A 215 -6.56 -0.31 0.97
CA ASP A 215 -6.96 -1.45 1.81
C ASP A 215 -8.48 -1.51 2.09
N ASP A 216 -9.27 -0.67 1.43
CA ASP A 216 -10.73 -0.65 1.53
C ASP A 216 -11.43 -0.89 0.16
N VAL A 217 -10.84 -1.74 -0.67
CA VAL A 217 -11.35 -2.10 -1.99
C VAL A 217 -11.74 -3.57 -2.08
N PHE A 218 -12.73 -3.88 -2.91
CA PHE A 218 -12.96 -5.21 -3.46
C PHE A 218 -12.14 -5.35 -4.73
N VAL A 219 -11.41 -6.46 -4.86
CA VAL A 219 -10.63 -6.80 -6.05
C VAL A 219 -11.02 -8.18 -6.54
N SER A 220 -11.09 -8.39 -7.83
CA SER A 220 -11.28 -9.70 -8.45
C SER A 220 -9.99 -10.15 -9.14
N PRO A 221 -9.12 -10.95 -8.49
CA PRO A 221 -7.89 -11.42 -9.13
C PRO A 221 -8.16 -12.27 -10.39
N SER A 222 -9.25 -13.03 -10.42
CA SER A 222 -9.63 -13.81 -11.61
C SER A 222 -9.93 -12.90 -12.81
N ASN A 223 -10.72 -11.85 -12.62
CA ASN A 223 -11.01 -10.90 -13.70
C ASN A 223 -9.76 -10.10 -14.11
N ILE A 224 -8.86 -9.82 -13.17
CA ILE A 224 -7.55 -9.20 -13.48
C ILE A 224 -6.71 -10.14 -14.36
N LEU A 225 -6.63 -11.42 -14.02
CA LEU A 225 -5.88 -12.40 -14.83
C LEU A 225 -6.47 -12.52 -16.24
N GLU A 226 -7.80 -12.60 -16.36
CA GLU A 226 -8.52 -12.61 -17.65
C GLU A 226 -8.22 -11.33 -18.47
N PHE A 227 -8.32 -10.16 -17.83
CA PHE A 227 -7.99 -8.89 -18.47
C PHE A 227 -6.54 -8.82 -18.99
N LEU A 228 -5.61 -9.49 -18.28
CA LEU A 228 -4.18 -9.47 -18.61
C LEU A 228 -3.77 -10.52 -19.65
N GLU A 229 -4.64 -11.48 -20.02
CA GLU A 229 -4.29 -12.55 -20.97
C GLU A 229 -3.80 -12.05 -22.33
N ASP A 230 -4.42 -11.00 -22.86
CA ASP A 230 -4.09 -10.40 -24.15
C ASP A 230 -3.04 -9.29 -24.05
N LYS A 231 -2.50 -9.01 -22.86
CA LYS A 231 -1.53 -7.93 -22.65
C LYS A 231 -0.10 -8.46 -22.77
N LYS A 232 0.72 -7.69 -23.45
CA LYS A 232 2.15 -7.99 -23.58
C LYS A 232 2.95 -7.18 -22.57
N GLU A 233 3.96 -7.80 -22.03
CA GLU A 233 4.92 -7.13 -21.17
C GLU A 233 5.71 -6.06 -21.96
N GLY A 234 6.06 -4.97 -21.28
CA GLY A 234 6.85 -3.89 -21.86
C GLY A 234 6.08 -2.92 -22.76
N GLU A 235 4.75 -3.05 -22.84
CA GLU A 235 3.88 -2.11 -23.58
C GLU A 235 3.54 -0.84 -22.77
N ASP A 236 4.19 -0.63 -21.62
CA ASP A 236 3.93 0.51 -20.73
C ASP A 236 2.46 0.62 -20.26
N LEU A 237 1.82 -0.53 -20.03
CA LEU A 237 0.43 -0.59 -19.55
C LEU A 237 0.28 0.13 -18.22
N PHE A 238 -0.65 1.10 -18.16
CA PHE A 238 -1.16 1.70 -16.93
C PHE A 238 -2.66 1.89 -17.06
N VAL A 239 -3.45 1.13 -16.28
CA VAL A 239 -4.91 1.06 -16.43
C VAL A 239 -5.62 1.17 -15.09
N GLY A 240 -6.72 1.92 -15.05
CA GLY A 240 -7.54 2.12 -13.85
C GLY A 240 -8.78 2.96 -14.13
N ASP A 241 -9.38 3.52 -13.10
CA ASP A 241 -10.43 4.54 -13.21
C ASP A 241 -9.78 5.91 -13.45
N VAL A 242 -9.55 6.26 -14.72
CA VAL A 242 -8.76 7.43 -15.11
C VAL A 242 -9.58 8.71 -15.09
N LEU A 243 -9.08 9.69 -14.35
CA LEU A 243 -9.64 11.03 -14.31
C LEU A 243 -8.96 11.91 -15.36
N TYR A 244 -9.70 12.23 -16.41
CA TYR A 244 -9.25 13.17 -17.43
C TYR A 244 -9.70 14.58 -17.06
N ARG A 245 -8.84 15.58 -17.26
CA ARG A 245 -9.11 17.00 -17.00
C ARG A 245 -9.55 17.33 -15.56
N ALA A 246 -9.11 16.52 -14.59
CA ALA A 246 -9.36 16.82 -13.17
C ALA A 246 -8.73 18.16 -12.80
N ARG A 247 -9.42 18.93 -11.94
CA ARG A 247 -8.98 20.25 -11.50
C ARG A 247 -8.51 20.21 -10.04
N PRO A 248 -7.47 20.96 -9.67
CA PRO A 248 -7.10 21.14 -8.28
C PRO A 248 -8.26 21.72 -7.49
N ILE A 249 -8.57 21.13 -6.35
CA ILE A 249 -9.62 21.61 -5.47
C ILE A 249 -9.06 22.78 -4.68
N ARG A 250 -9.70 23.97 -4.82
CA ARG A 250 -9.28 25.22 -4.19
C ARG A 250 -10.09 25.59 -2.95
N LYS A 251 -11.02 24.73 -2.55
CA LYS A 251 -11.83 24.88 -1.35
C LYS A 251 -11.09 24.29 -0.15
N LYS A 252 -10.72 25.13 0.83
CA LYS A 252 -9.84 24.79 1.96
C LYS A 252 -10.38 23.67 2.85
N GLU A 253 -11.69 23.57 3.00
CA GLU A 253 -12.36 22.57 3.82
C GLU A 253 -12.35 21.16 3.19
N ASN A 254 -11.92 21.05 1.95
CA ASN A 254 -11.85 19.76 1.27
C ASN A 254 -10.53 19.05 1.61
N LYS A 255 -10.61 17.76 1.89
CA LYS A 255 -9.45 16.88 2.15
C LYS A 255 -8.38 16.98 1.06
N TYR A 256 -8.79 17.17 -0.20
CA TYR A 256 -7.92 17.25 -1.37
C TYR A 256 -7.63 18.70 -1.80
N TYR A 257 -7.78 19.65 -0.88
CA TYR A 257 -7.42 21.03 -1.13
C TYR A 257 -5.94 21.17 -1.52
N ILE A 258 -5.66 21.95 -2.55
CA ILE A 258 -4.31 22.30 -2.99
C ILE A 258 -4.20 23.83 -3.15
N PRO A 259 -3.29 24.50 -2.45
CA PRO A 259 -3.06 25.95 -2.63
C PRO A 259 -2.47 26.24 -4.01
N SER A 260 -2.81 27.40 -4.57
CA SER A 260 -2.30 27.83 -5.89
C SER A 260 -0.78 28.02 -5.90
N ALA A 261 -0.19 28.36 -4.75
CA ALA A 261 1.27 28.44 -4.60
C ALA A 261 1.98 27.10 -4.80
N LEU A 262 1.32 25.98 -4.49
CA LEU A 262 1.88 24.65 -4.70
C LEU A 262 1.66 24.12 -6.13
N TYR A 263 0.53 24.45 -6.73
CA TYR A 263 0.19 24.06 -8.11
C TYR A 263 -0.65 25.14 -8.77
N ASN A 264 -0.08 25.88 -9.72
CA ASN A 264 -0.71 27.03 -10.36
C ASN A 264 -1.50 26.72 -11.64
N LYS A 265 -1.35 25.46 -12.17
CA LYS A 265 -2.12 25.04 -13.35
C LYS A 265 -3.58 24.78 -12.96
N ASN A 266 -4.48 24.89 -13.94
CA ASN A 266 -5.93 24.71 -13.76
C ASN A 266 -6.37 23.24 -13.91
N ILE A 267 -5.55 22.38 -14.48
CA ILE A 267 -5.86 20.99 -14.82
C ILE A 267 -4.65 20.14 -14.47
N TYR A 268 -4.92 18.97 -13.88
CA TYR A 268 -3.91 17.93 -13.68
C TYR A 268 -3.67 17.11 -14.96
N PRO A 269 -2.48 16.53 -15.14
CA PRO A 269 -2.34 15.45 -16.11
C PRO A 269 -3.32 14.31 -15.79
N PRO A 270 -3.68 13.46 -16.78
CA PRO A 270 -4.51 12.30 -16.51
C PRO A 270 -3.87 11.38 -15.44
N TYR A 271 -4.68 10.87 -14.52
CA TYR A 271 -4.23 9.97 -13.48
C TYR A 271 -5.33 8.97 -13.10
N ALA A 272 -4.95 7.79 -12.63
CA ALA A 272 -5.91 6.82 -12.10
C ALA A 272 -6.25 7.16 -10.64
N GLY A 273 -7.52 7.02 -10.25
CA GLY A 273 -7.96 7.22 -8.88
C GLY A 273 -7.40 6.15 -7.94
N GLY A 274 -7.19 6.52 -6.67
CA GLY A 274 -6.47 5.74 -5.66
C GLY A 274 -7.10 4.42 -5.23
N GLY A 275 -8.33 4.11 -5.65
CA GLY A 275 -8.96 2.83 -5.35
C GLY A 275 -8.19 1.63 -5.88
N GLY A 276 -7.47 1.81 -6.99
CA GLY A 276 -6.58 0.78 -7.54
C GLY A 276 -6.33 0.96 -9.03
N PHE A 277 -5.19 0.47 -9.47
CA PHE A 277 -4.75 0.43 -10.88
C PHE A 277 -3.84 -0.76 -11.12
N ILE A 278 -3.67 -1.11 -12.39
CA ILE A 278 -2.73 -2.12 -12.84
C ILE A 278 -1.66 -1.44 -13.69
N MET A 279 -0.41 -1.83 -13.52
CA MET A 279 0.70 -1.39 -14.37
C MET A 279 1.62 -2.55 -14.75
N ASP A 280 2.30 -2.39 -15.86
CA ASP A 280 3.41 -3.24 -16.30
C ASP A 280 4.58 -3.14 -15.31
N GLY A 281 5.23 -4.26 -15.00
CA GLY A 281 6.39 -4.29 -14.10
C GLY A 281 7.58 -3.49 -14.60
N ALA A 282 7.81 -3.47 -15.92
CA ALA A 282 8.87 -2.65 -16.53
C ALA A 282 8.55 -1.15 -16.43
N LEU A 283 7.27 -0.77 -16.53
CA LEU A 283 6.82 0.61 -16.33
C LEU A 283 7.09 1.09 -14.90
N ALA A 284 6.94 0.23 -13.88
CA ALA A 284 7.24 0.60 -12.50
C ALA A 284 8.68 1.09 -12.33
N LYS A 285 9.65 0.45 -13.00
CA LYS A 285 11.07 0.87 -12.99
C LYS A 285 11.28 2.21 -13.72
N LYS A 286 10.53 2.45 -14.81
CA LYS A 286 10.54 3.75 -15.51
C LYS A 286 9.93 4.85 -14.64
N LEU A 287 8.84 4.55 -13.92
CA LEU A 287 8.18 5.47 -12.98
C LEU A 287 9.11 5.82 -11.81
N HIS A 288 9.90 4.87 -11.29
CA HIS A 288 10.92 5.18 -10.29
C HIS A 288 11.86 6.30 -10.82
N LYS A 289 12.45 6.12 -11.98
CA LYS A 289 13.37 7.11 -12.57
C LYS A 289 12.68 8.45 -12.86
N ALA A 290 11.47 8.43 -13.37
CA ALA A 290 10.69 9.65 -13.61
C ALA A 290 10.38 10.38 -12.29
N SER A 291 10.05 9.63 -11.24
CA SER A 291 9.77 10.20 -9.92
C SER A 291 10.95 10.99 -9.35
N GLU A 292 12.20 10.56 -9.63
CA GLU A 292 13.41 11.25 -9.18
C GLU A 292 13.56 12.68 -9.77
N THR A 293 12.96 12.92 -10.94
CA THR A 293 13.02 14.23 -11.62
C THR A 293 11.97 15.22 -11.17
N LEU A 294 10.97 14.77 -10.39
CA LEU A 294 9.85 15.58 -9.95
C LEU A 294 9.96 15.87 -8.45
N GLU A 295 9.50 17.02 -8.03
CA GLU A 295 9.27 17.31 -6.62
C GLU A 295 8.06 16.51 -6.09
N LEU A 296 8.15 15.98 -4.86
CA LEU A 296 7.04 15.27 -4.24
C LEU A 296 5.77 16.14 -4.22
N TYR A 297 4.63 15.50 -4.42
CA TYR A 297 3.32 16.15 -4.45
C TYR A 297 2.42 15.51 -3.39
N PRO A 298 1.56 16.26 -2.67
CA PRO A 298 0.83 15.71 -1.52
C PRO A 298 -0.31 14.74 -1.86
N ILE A 299 -0.65 14.58 -3.15
CA ILE A 299 -1.63 13.60 -3.64
C ILE A 299 -0.89 12.59 -4.52
N ASP A 300 -0.73 11.38 -4.02
CA ASP A 300 0.04 10.29 -4.67
C ASP A 300 -0.46 9.92 -6.07
N ASP A 301 -1.78 9.84 -6.25
CA ASP A 301 -2.39 9.53 -7.55
C ASP A 301 -2.03 10.59 -8.62
N VAL A 302 -2.12 11.86 -8.23
CA VAL A 302 -1.75 12.99 -9.12
C VAL A 302 -0.26 12.98 -9.39
N PHE A 303 0.57 12.66 -8.38
CA PHE A 303 2.02 12.53 -8.55
C PHE A 303 2.38 11.46 -9.57
N LEU A 304 1.73 10.30 -9.51
CA LEU A 304 1.90 9.25 -10.54
C LEU A 304 1.47 9.74 -11.93
N GLY A 305 0.37 10.48 -12.03
CA GLY A 305 -0.04 11.13 -13.29
C GLY A 305 1.02 12.08 -13.84
N MET A 306 1.70 12.83 -12.95
CA MET A 306 2.84 13.68 -13.35
C MET A 306 4.04 12.86 -13.82
N CYS A 307 4.34 11.72 -13.16
CA CYS A 307 5.40 10.80 -13.61
C CYS A 307 5.09 10.20 -14.99
N LEU A 308 3.84 9.80 -15.22
CA LEU A 308 3.39 9.31 -16.53
C LEU A 308 3.52 10.37 -17.63
N GLU A 309 3.19 11.63 -17.30
CA GLU A 309 3.37 12.77 -18.23
C GLU A 309 4.84 12.95 -18.63
N VAL A 310 5.78 12.84 -17.67
CA VAL A 310 7.24 12.88 -17.96
C VAL A 310 7.65 11.76 -18.91
N LEU A 311 7.12 10.56 -18.69
CA LEU A 311 7.39 9.39 -19.54
C LEU A 311 6.64 9.41 -20.88
N LYS A 312 5.71 10.34 -21.07
CA LYS A 312 4.77 10.39 -22.23
C LYS A 312 3.93 9.12 -22.34
N VAL A 313 3.63 8.47 -21.23
CA VAL A 313 2.73 7.32 -21.13
C VAL A 313 1.35 7.82 -20.77
N SER A 314 0.35 7.44 -21.55
CA SER A 314 -1.04 7.81 -21.30
C SER A 314 -1.73 6.70 -20.49
N PRO A 315 -2.27 6.98 -19.31
CA PRO A 315 -3.07 5.99 -18.58
C PRO A 315 -4.36 5.68 -19.33
N VAL A 316 -4.81 4.44 -19.27
CA VAL A 316 -6.00 3.93 -19.95
C VAL A 316 -7.14 3.73 -18.96
N GLY A 317 -8.28 4.32 -19.25
CA GLY A 317 -9.50 4.13 -18.45
C GLY A 317 -10.15 2.77 -18.78
N HIS A 318 -10.60 2.05 -17.74
CA HIS A 318 -11.31 0.79 -17.90
C HIS A 318 -12.55 0.72 -17.00
N GLU A 319 -13.69 0.33 -17.56
CA GLU A 319 -14.99 0.33 -16.87
C GLU A 319 -15.08 -0.66 -15.68
N GLY A 320 -14.20 -1.64 -15.61
CA GLY A 320 -14.07 -2.56 -14.50
C GLY A 320 -13.49 -1.94 -13.21
N PHE A 321 -12.99 -0.70 -13.26
CA PHE A 321 -12.50 0.03 -12.09
C PHE A 321 -13.53 1.06 -11.64
N LYS A 322 -13.89 1.05 -10.36
CA LYS A 322 -14.94 1.91 -9.78
C LYS A 322 -14.42 2.60 -8.52
N THR A 323 -13.64 3.66 -8.70
CA THR A 323 -13.06 4.48 -7.60
C THR A 323 -14.13 5.15 -6.74
N PHE A 324 -15.29 5.48 -7.31
CA PHE A 324 -16.37 6.18 -6.62
C PHE A 324 -17.60 5.30 -6.30
N GLY A 325 -17.44 3.97 -6.34
CA GLY A 325 -18.48 2.97 -6.23
C GLY A 325 -19.13 2.65 -7.58
N ILE A 326 -19.99 1.63 -7.63
CA ILE A 326 -20.67 1.18 -8.85
C ILE A 326 -21.45 2.35 -9.50
N VAL A 327 -22.15 3.11 -8.66
CA VAL A 327 -22.84 4.35 -9.09
C VAL A 327 -22.48 5.51 -8.15
N LYS A 328 -22.46 6.72 -8.70
CA LYS A 328 -22.08 7.95 -7.95
C LYS A 328 -22.97 8.24 -6.72
N ASN A 329 -24.24 7.80 -6.74
CA ASN A 329 -25.10 7.91 -5.56
C ASN A 329 -24.69 6.88 -4.51
N LYS A 330 -24.00 7.30 -3.46
CA LYS A 330 -23.49 6.45 -2.37
C LYS A 330 -24.59 5.64 -1.66
N ASN A 331 -25.82 6.12 -1.64
CA ASN A 331 -26.96 5.46 -0.98
C ASN A 331 -27.70 4.49 -1.91
N SER A 332 -27.26 4.34 -3.14
CA SER A 332 -27.89 3.40 -4.08
C SER A 332 -27.66 1.96 -3.65
N LYS A 333 -28.74 1.15 -3.68
CA LYS A 333 -28.67 -0.29 -3.46
C LYS A 333 -27.77 -0.99 -4.48
N MET A 334 -27.58 -0.41 -5.67
CA MET A 334 -26.69 -0.94 -6.72
C MET A 334 -25.24 -1.04 -6.24
N ASN A 335 -24.80 -0.18 -5.32
CA ASN A 335 -23.46 -0.26 -4.73
C ASN A 335 -23.25 -1.48 -3.82
N LYS A 336 -24.34 -2.20 -3.48
CA LYS A 336 -24.32 -3.41 -2.66
C LYS A 336 -24.83 -4.65 -3.40
N GLU A 337 -25.05 -4.53 -4.72
CA GLU A 337 -25.56 -5.62 -5.57
C GLU A 337 -24.40 -6.51 -6.04
N PRO A 338 -24.26 -7.77 -5.55
CA PRO A 338 -23.10 -8.61 -5.82
C PRO A 338 -22.96 -8.97 -7.31
N CYS A 339 -24.03 -8.98 -8.08
CA CYS A 339 -23.96 -9.25 -9.52
C CYS A 339 -23.13 -8.20 -10.29
N PHE A 340 -23.06 -6.96 -9.83
CA PHE A 340 -22.16 -5.97 -10.43
C PHE A 340 -20.72 -6.28 -10.11
N TYR A 341 -20.43 -6.73 -8.88
CA TYR A 341 -19.05 -7.04 -8.46
C TYR A 341 -18.44 -8.21 -9.24
N ARG A 342 -19.26 -9.15 -9.72
CA ARG A 342 -18.77 -10.29 -10.51
C ARG A 342 -18.08 -9.89 -11.81
N SER A 343 -18.45 -8.77 -12.40
CA SER A 343 -17.87 -8.25 -13.65
C SER A 343 -16.83 -7.15 -13.43
N MET A 344 -16.61 -6.72 -12.18
CA MET A 344 -15.63 -5.67 -11.87
C MET A 344 -14.24 -6.23 -11.66
N LEU A 345 -13.24 -5.40 -11.91
CA LEU A 345 -11.85 -5.61 -11.52
C LEU A 345 -11.61 -5.09 -10.10
N VAL A 346 -12.05 -3.84 -9.84
CA VAL A 346 -11.85 -3.14 -8.57
C VAL A 346 -13.07 -2.29 -8.24
N VAL A 347 -13.56 -2.38 -7.01
CA VAL A 347 -14.63 -1.50 -6.50
C VAL A 347 -14.22 -0.91 -5.15
N HIS A 348 -14.16 0.38 -5.06
CA HIS A 348 -13.94 1.15 -3.86
C HIS A 348 -15.32 1.64 -3.36
N LYS A 349 -15.75 1.57 -2.17
CA LYS A 349 -15.11 1.56 -0.89
C LYS A 349 -15.85 0.55 0.00
N LEU A 350 -15.19 -0.46 0.52
CA LEU A 350 -15.79 -1.47 1.41
C LEU A 350 -15.02 -1.56 2.73
N LEU A 351 -15.76 -1.57 3.84
CA LEU A 351 -15.20 -1.87 5.15
C LEU A 351 -15.01 -3.40 5.32
N PRO A 352 -14.17 -3.87 6.26
CA PRO A 352 -13.84 -5.29 6.40
C PRO A 352 -15.05 -6.24 6.46
N PRO A 353 -16.11 -5.97 7.26
CA PRO A 353 -17.30 -6.84 7.26
C PRO A 353 -18.05 -6.85 5.92
N GLU A 354 -18.13 -5.68 5.25
CA GLU A 354 -18.79 -5.56 3.94
C GLU A 354 -17.98 -6.29 2.86
N LEU A 355 -16.66 -6.21 2.93
CA LEU A 355 -15.76 -6.91 2.01
C LEU A 355 -15.91 -8.43 2.12
N LEU A 356 -15.89 -8.99 3.33
CA LEU A 356 -16.10 -10.43 3.56
C LEU A 356 -17.45 -10.88 3.02
N GLN A 357 -18.51 -10.18 3.40
CA GLN A 357 -19.86 -10.50 2.94
C GLN A 357 -19.97 -10.46 1.41
N MET A 358 -19.42 -9.41 0.79
CA MET A 358 -19.45 -9.27 -0.67
C MET A 358 -18.63 -10.37 -1.35
N TRP A 359 -17.48 -10.72 -0.78
CA TRP A 359 -16.63 -11.80 -1.28
C TRP A 359 -17.38 -13.14 -1.31
N ASP A 360 -18.03 -13.49 -0.20
CA ASP A 360 -18.81 -14.72 -0.08
C ASP A 360 -19.99 -14.75 -1.05
N LEU A 361 -20.71 -13.62 -1.18
CA LEU A 361 -21.84 -13.50 -2.11
C LEU A 361 -21.40 -13.66 -3.57
N VAL A 362 -20.31 -13.00 -3.98
CA VAL A 362 -19.80 -13.07 -5.36
C VAL A 362 -19.34 -14.48 -5.74
N HIS A 363 -18.78 -15.23 -4.76
CA HIS A 363 -18.28 -16.59 -4.97
C HIS A 363 -19.32 -17.69 -4.67
N SER A 364 -20.53 -17.31 -4.26
CA SER A 364 -21.64 -18.24 -4.06
C SER A 364 -22.30 -18.66 -5.40
N ASN A 365 -23.28 -19.57 -5.33
CA ASN A 365 -24.12 -19.96 -6.48
C ASN A 365 -25.11 -18.85 -6.88
N LEU A 366 -24.62 -17.62 -7.00
CA LEU A 366 -25.42 -16.46 -7.32
C LEU A 366 -25.91 -16.51 -8.78
N THR A 367 -27.21 -16.40 -8.98
CA THR A 367 -27.81 -16.26 -10.32
C THR A 367 -28.02 -14.80 -10.65
N CYS A 368 -27.25 -14.30 -11.63
CA CYS A 368 -27.36 -12.93 -12.09
C CYS A 368 -28.21 -12.83 -13.36
N SER A 369 -29.07 -11.79 -13.43
CA SER A 369 -29.79 -11.50 -14.66
C SER A 369 -28.84 -11.06 -15.76
N ARG A 370 -29.05 -11.54 -17.00
CA ARG A 370 -28.24 -11.12 -18.17
C ARG A 370 -28.23 -9.60 -18.42
N LYS A 371 -29.25 -8.89 -17.94
CA LYS A 371 -29.33 -7.42 -18.04
C LYS A 371 -28.33 -6.68 -17.14
N LEU A 372 -27.75 -7.36 -16.13
CA LEU A 372 -26.73 -6.80 -15.25
C LEU A 372 -25.29 -6.99 -15.78
N ASN A 373 -25.13 -7.75 -16.86
CA ASN A 373 -23.84 -7.94 -17.55
C ASN A 373 -23.55 -6.83 -18.58
N VAL A 374 -24.06 -5.62 -18.35
CA VAL A 374 -23.83 -4.46 -19.21
C VAL A 374 -22.67 -3.67 -18.63
N LEU A 375 -21.48 -4.23 -18.70
CA LEU A 375 -20.23 -3.50 -18.45
C LEU A 375 -19.15 -3.97 -19.40
#